data_d1fbda54e81f8c799f6cf99d076e11c2
#
_entry.id   d1fbda54e81f8c799f6cf99d076e11c2
#
_cell.length_a   1.000
_cell.length_b   1.000
_cell.length_c   1.000
_cell.angle_alpha   90.00
_cell.angle_beta   90.00
_cell.angle_gamma   90.00
#
_symmetry.space_group_name_H-M   'P 1'
#
loop_
_entity.id
_entity.type
_entity.pdbx_description
1 polymer ?
#
loop_
_entity_poly.entity_id
_entity_poly.type
_entity_poly.pdbx_seq_one_letter_code
_entity_poly.pdbx_strand_id
1 'polypeptide(L)'
;MPLIRAVQAFLAAIGAAVLGLCQAAGRLAVFAAASTSHVFRPPWYPAEFGRQLLRIGWFSLPVVGLTALFTGGALALQIYSGGARFNAESVVPSIVAIGMVRELGPVLGGLMVAARVASSIAAEIGTMKVTEQIDALVTLSTDPVKYLVVPRVLAATLAVPVLVAVGDAIGIFGGWLVGITRLEFNS
;
A
#
# COMPACT_ATOMS: atom_id res chain seq x y z
N MET A 1 -43.56 -21.41 22.37
CA MET A 1 -43.42 -20.89 21.01
C MET A 1 -42.53 -19.64 20.84
N PRO A 2 -42.30 -18.76 21.85
CA PRO A 2 -41.37 -17.60 21.67
C PRO A 2 -39.90 -18.01 21.51
N LEU A 3 -39.47 -19.07 22.18
CA LEU A 3 -38.08 -19.53 22.15
C LEU A 3 -37.64 -20.01 20.74
N ILE A 4 -38.52 -20.75 20.05
CA ILE A 4 -38.25 -21.25 18.70
C ILE A 4 -38.12 -20.09 17.71
N ARG A 5 -38.94 -19.06 17.82
CA ARG A 5 -38.84 -17.84 16.99
C ARG A 5 -37.57 -17.07 17.26
N ALA A 6 -37.14 -17.00 18.53
CA ALA A 6 -35.87 -16.33 18.87
C ALA A 6 -34.65 -17.07 18.28
N VAL A 7 -34.63 -18.40 18.36
CA VAL A 7 -33.58 -19.22 17.75
C VAL A 7 -33.58 -19.10 16.22
N GLN A 8 -34.75 -19.13 15.60
CA GLN A 8 -34.84 -18.91 14.14
C GLN A 8 -34.37 -17.52 13.73
N ALA A 9 -34.74 -16.47 14.47
CA ALA A 9 -34.28 -15.11 14.20
C ALA A 9 -32.76 -14.98 14.36
N PHE A 10 -32.17 -15.60 15.36
CA PHE A 10 -30.72 -15.61 15.57
C PHE A 10 -30.00 -16.35 14.45
N LEU A 11 -30.45 -17.53 14.06
CA LEU A 11 -29.86 -18.28 12.93
C LEU A 11 -30.01 -17.52 11.60
N ALA A 12 -31.16 -16.88 11.38
CA ALA A 12 -31.38 -16.04 10.19
C ALA A 12 -30.44 -14.83 10.16
N ALA A 13 -30.19 -14.20 11.32
CA ALA A 13 -29.26 -13.08 11.41
C ALA A 13 -27.81 -13.50 11.09
N ILE A 14 -27.37 -14.65 11.62
CA ILE A 14 -26.06 -15.22 11.29
C ILE A 14 -25.98 -15.56 9.80
N GLY A 15 -26.99 -16.23 9.25
CA GLY A 15 -27.07 -16.58 7.84
C GLY A 15 -27.01 -15.34 6.94
N ALA A 16 -27.75 -14.28 7.29
CA ALA A 16 -27.71 -13.02 6.55
C ALA A 16 -26.33 -12.34 6.60
N ALA A 17 -25.67 -12.37 7.76
CA ALA A 17 -24.31 -11.82 7.89
C ALA A 17 -23.29 -12.60 7.03
N VAL A 18 -23.33 -13.93 7.07
CA VAL A 18 -22.44 -14.78 6.26
C VAL A 18 -22.70 -14.58 4.76
N LEU A 19 -23.95 -14.58 4.34
CA LEU A 19 -24.33 -14.32 2.94
C LEU A 19 -23.92 -12.92 2.52
N GLY A 20 -24.05 -11.91 3.38
CA GLY A 20 -23.59 -10.55 3.13
C GLY A 20 -22.08 -10.47 2.91
N LEU A 21 -21.28 -11.17 3.71
CA LEU A 21 -19.84 -11.28 3.54
C LEU A 21 -19.47 -12.00 2.23
N CYS A 22 -20.11 -13.12 1.93
CA CYS A 22 -19.89 -13.83 0.67
C CYS A 22 -20.25 -12.96 -0.55
N GLN A 23 -21.34 -12.22 -0.46
CA GLN A 23 -21.75 -11.30 -1.53
C GLN A 23 -20.77 -10.13 -1.70
N ALA A 24 -20.25 -9.57 -0.60
CA ALA A 24 -19.23 -8.53 -0.67
C ALA A 24 -17.94 -9.07 -1.29
N ALA A 25 -17.45 -10.22 -0.85
CA ALA A 25 -16.29 -10.88 -1.43
C ALA A 25 -16.50 -11.23 -2.91
N GLY A 26 -17.66 -11.74 -3.29
CA GLY A 26 -18.01 -12.02 -4.68
C GLY A 26 -18.01 -10.77 -5.56
N ARG A 27 -18.56 -9.66 -5.09
CA ARG A 27 -18.52 -8.36 -5.80
C ARG A 27 -17.08 -7.87 -6.00
N LEU A 28 -16.24 -7.98 -4.98
CA LEU A 28 -14.82 -7.61 -5.08
C LEU A 28 -14.08 -8.51 -6.06
N ALA A 29 -14.32 -9.82 -6.03
CA ALA A 29 -13.70 -10.77 -6.97
C ALA A 29 -14.10 -10.50 -8.41
N VAL A 30 -15.39 -10.26 -8.69
CA VAL A 30 -15.88 -9.92 -10.03
C VAL A 30 -15.29 -8.59 -10.50
N PHE A 31 -15.23 -7.58 -9.63
CA PHE A 31 -14.62 -6.28 -9.94
C PHE A 31 -13.11 -6.43 -10.26
N ALA A 32 -12.38 -7.21 -9.46
CA ALA A 32 -10.95 -7.48 -9.69
C ALA A 32 -10.73 -8.23 -11.01
N ALA A 33 -11.53 -9.25 -11.28
CA ALA A 33 -11.47 -10.01 -12.53
C ALA A 33 -11.79 -9.14 -13.76
N ALA A 34 -12.81 -8.30 -13.67
CA ALA A 34 -13.16 -7.34 -14.72
C ALA A 34 -12.00 -6.36 -14.96
N SER A 35 -11.47 -5.74 -13.88
CA SER A 35 -10.35 -4.81 -13.97
C SER A 35 -9.11 -5.45 -14.60
N THR A 36 -8.77 -6.68 -14.21
CA THR A 36 -7.64 -7.42 -14.77
C THR A 36 -7.87 -7.76 -16.27
N SER A 37 -9.08 -8.12 -16.64
CA SER A 37 -9.40 -8.40 -18.07
C SER A 37 -9.27 -7.15 -18.93
N HIS A 38 -9.59 -5.98 -18.40
CA HIS A 38 -9.48 -4.70 -19.10
C HIS A 38 -8.03 -4.24 -19.32
N VAL A 39 -7.08 -4.73 -18.54
CA VAL A 39 -5.63 -4.46 -18.74
C VAL A 39 -5.16 -4.94 -20.12
N PHE A 40 -5.68 -6.08 -20.58
CA PHE A 40 -5.26 -6.71 -21.85
C PHE A 40 -6.07 -6.26 -23.06
N ARG A 41 -7.11 -5.44 -22.89
CA ARG A 41 -7.98 -5.01 -23.98
C ARG A 41 -7.78 -3.53 -24.32
N PRO A 42 -7.47 -3.18 -25.60
CA PRO A 42 -7.42 -1.79 -26.03
C PRO A 42 -8.82 -1.13 -25.96
N PRO A 43 -8.95 0.22 -25.88
CA PRO A 43 -7.90 1.26 -25.94
C PRO A 43 -7.12 1.43 -24.63
N TRP A 44 -5.86 1.79 -24.76
CA TRP A 44 -4.99 2.09 -23.60
C TRP A 44 -4.85 3.60 -23.47
N TYR A 45 -4.78 4.09 -22.22
CA TYR A 45 -4.67 5.51 -21.91
C TYR A 45 -3.29 5.83 -21.31
N PRO A 46 -2.22 5.91 -22.14
CA PRO A 46 -0.85 6.06 -21.64
C PRO A 46 -0.62 7.39 -20.93
N ALA A 47 -1.32 8.46 -21.35
CA ALA A 47 -1.23 9.76 -20.70
C ALA A 47 -1.77 9.72 -19.26
N GLU A 48 -2.89 9.03 -19.04
CA GLU A 48 -3.46 8.87 -17.70
C GLU A 48 -2.60 7.95 -16.83
N PHE A 49 -2.07 6.88 -17.40
CA PHE A 49 -1.11 6.00 -16.73
C PHE A 49 0.14 6.78 -16.26
N GLY A 50 0.75 7.60 -17.11
CA GLY A 50 1.90 8.43 -16.74
C GLY A 50 1.59 9.44 -15.64
N ARG A 51 0.40 10.06 -15.70
CA ARG A 51 -0.07 10.98 -14.66
C ARG A 51 -0.26 10.27 -13.31
N GLN A 52 -0.85 9.09 -13.31
CA GLN A 52 -1.04 8.29 -12.09
C GLN A 52 0.29 7.77 -11.55
N LEU A 53 1.23 7.38 -12.41
CA LEU A 53 2.57 6.95 -12.01
C LEU A 53 3.33 8.06 -11.29
N LEU A 54 3.29 9.29 -11.81
CA LEU A 54 3.87 10.46 -11.13
C LEU A 54 3.15 10.76 -9.82
N ARG A 55 1.82 10.69 -9.80
CA ARG A 55 1.02 10.99 -8.62
C ARG A 55 1.28 9.99 -7.49
N ILE A 56 1.31 8.70 -7.80
CA ILE A 56 1.56 7.64 -6.82
C ILE A 56 3.05 7.60 -6.43
N GLY A 57 3.97 7.66 -7.42
CA GLY A 57 5.40 7.57 -7.19
C GLY A 57 5.96 8.81 -6.52
N TRP A 58 5.99 9.93 -7.23
CA TRP A 58 6.66 11.15 -6.80
C TRP A 58 6.12 11.73 -5.50
N PHE A 59 4.80 11.86 -5.40
CA PHE A 59 4.20 12.42 -4.19
C PHE A 59 4.22 11.50 -2.97
N SER A 60 4.53 10.21 -3.12
CA SER A 60 4.71 9.31 -1.99
C SER A 60 6.16 9.25 -1.50
N LEU A 61 7.13 9.65 -2.34
CA LEU A 61 8.56 9.65 -1.99
C LEU A 61 8.89 10.37 -0.68
N PRO A 62 8.42 11.61 -0.41
CA PRO A 62 8.79 12.30 0.83
C PRO A 62 8.31 11.56 2.08
N VAL A 63 7.11 10.99 2.03
CA VAL A 63 6.53 10.28 3.18
C VAL A 63 7.24 8.94 3.39
N VAL A 64 7.42 8.16 2.33
CA VAL A 64 8.13 6.87 2.40
C VAL A 64 9.58 7.07 2.80
N GLY A 65 10.27 8.04 2.19
CA GLY A 65 11.67 8.33 2.48
C GLY A 65 11.90 8.79 3.92
N LEU A 66 11.09 9.72 4.41
CA LEU A 66 11.20 10.21 5.79
C LEU A 66 10.94 9.10 6.81
N THR A 67 9.90 8.30 6.58
CA THR A 67 9.58 7.17 7.47
C THR A 67 10.67 6.12 7.44
N ALA A 68 11.17 5.76 6.27
CA ALA A 68 12.25 4.80 6.13
C ALA A 68 13.54 5.28 6.83
N LEU A 69 13.88 6.57 6.68
CA LEU A 69 15.03 7.18 7.34
C LEU A 69 14.97 7.03 8.86
N PHE A 70 13.85 7.42 9.45
CA PHE A 70 13.66 7.31 10.89
C PHE A 70 13.57 5.87 11.38
N THR A 71 12.93 4.99 10.61
CA THR A 71 12.81 3.56 10.96
C THR A 71 14.20 2.90 10.95
N GLY A 72 15.01 3.15 9.92
CA GLY A 72 16.38 2.63 9.84
C GLY A 72 17.27 3.14 10.98
N GLY A 73 17.18 4.44 11.29
CA GLY A 73 17.90 5.02 12.43
C GLY A 73 17.46 4.46 13.77
N ALA A 74 16.16 4.32 14.00
CA ALA A 74 15.62 3.72 15.22
C ALA A 74 16.01 2.26 15.37
N LEU A 75 15.97 1.49 14.28
CA LEU A 75 16.39 0.09 14.26
C LEU A 75 17.89 -0.05 14.62
N ALA A 76 18.74 0.82 14.07
CA ALA A 76 20.16 0.83 14.38
C ALA A 76 20.40 1.06 15.90
N LEU A 77 19.73 2.04 16.51
CA LEU A 77 19.83 2.31 17.94
C LEU A 77 19.35 1.12 18.79
N GLN A 78 18.25 0.50 18.37
CA GLN A 78 17.65 -0.60 19.12
C GLN A 78 18.52 -1.85 19.05
N ILE A 79 19.07 -2.20 17.89
CA ILE A 79 19.96 -3.34 17.72
C ILE A 79 21.28 -3.10 18.43
N TYR A 80 21.84 -1.89 18.36
CA TYR A 80 23.06 -1.53 19.07
C TYR A 80 22.91 -1.69 20.60
N SER A 81 21.83 -1.15 21.18
CA SER A 81 21.60 -1.27 22.62
C SER A 81 21.46 -2.72 23.11
N GLY A 82 20.96 -3.60 22.23
CA GLY A 82 20.93 -5.06 22.49
C GLY A 82 22.28 -5.73 22.28
N GLY A 83 22.96 -5.40 21.17
CA GLY A 83 24.23 -6.02 20.75
C GLY A 83 25.43 -5.63 21.63
N ALA A 84 25.45 -4.42 22.18
CA ALA A 84 26.50 -3.95 23.07
C ALA A 84 26.69 -4.84 24.31
N ARG A 85 25.62 -5.50 24.77
CA ARG A 85 25.69 -6.46 25.89
C ARG A 85 26.46 -7.72 25.55
N PHE A 86 26.66 -8.02 24.28
CA PHE A 86 27.32 -9.23 23.78
C PHE A 86 28.58 -8.90 22.98
N ASN A 87 29.09 -7.67 23.02
CA ASN A 87 30.23 -7.20 22.20
C ASN A 87 30.03 -7.47 20.68
N ALA A 88 28.80 -7.44 20.22
CA ALA A 88 28.43 -7.74 18.84
C ALA A 88 28.15 -6.47 18.00
N GLU A 89 28.85 -5.36 18.28
CA GLU A 89 28.63 -4.06 17.65
C GLU A 89 28.93 -4.08 16.15
N SER A 90 29.92 -4.87 15.72
CA SER A 90 30.32 -5.00 14.32
C SER A 90 29.25 -5.64 13.41
N VAL A 91 28.28 -6.34 13.99
CA VAL A 91 27.21 -7.01 13.22
C VAL A 91 25.98 -6.11 13.02
N VAL A 92 25.86 -5.02 13.78
CA VAL A 92 24.71 -4.12 13.75
C VAL A 92 24.38 -3.59 12.35
N PRO A 93 25.33 -3.08 11.54
CA PRO A 93 25.03 -2.58 10.20
C PRO A 93 24.42 -3.65 9.29
N SER A 94 24.95 -4.87 9.35
CA SER A 94 24.43 -5.99 8.55
C SER A 94 23.02 -6.38 8.94
N ILE A 95 22.73 -6.41 10.24
CA ILE A 95 21.38 -6.74 10.74
C ILE A 95 20.38 -5.65 10.35
N VAL A 96 20.78 -4.38 10.44
CA VAL A 96 19.95 -3.25 10.00
C VAL A 96 19.63 -3.34 8.51
N ALA A 97 20.65 -3.58 7.67
CA ALA A 97 20.45 -3.70 6.24
C ALA A 97 19.53 -4.88 5.87
N ILE A 98 19.76 -6.06 6.47
CA ILE A 98 18.91 -7.23 6.23
C ILE A 98 17.48 -7.00 6.74
N GLY A 99 17.33 -6.44 7.93
CA GLY A 99 16.02 -6.16 8.52
C GLY A 99 15.20 -5.14 7.70
N MET A 100 15.85 -4.11 7.16
CA MET A 100 15.21 -3.15 6.26
C MET A 100 14.76 -3.82 4.96
N VAL A 101 15.66 -4.45 4.22
CA VAL A 101 15.36 -4.99 2.88
C VAL A 101 14.40 -6.18 2.94
N ARG A 102 14.51 -7.03 3.95
CA ARG A 102 13.73 -8.27 4.01
C ARG A 102 12.35 -8.10 4.62
N GLU A 103 12.21 -7.24 5.62
CA GLU A 103 10.98 -7.17 6.42
C GLU A 103 10.39 -5.76 6.47
N LEU A 104 11.14 -4.78 6.98
CA LEU A 104 10.59 -3.46 7.28
C LEU A 104 10.27 -2.63 6.03
N GLY A 105 11.14 -2.63 5.04
CA GLY A 105 10.93 -1.88 3.81
C GLY A 105 9.68 -2.31 3.05
N PRO A 106 9.55 -3.60 2.68
CA PRO A 106 8.36 -4.06 1.98
C PRO A 106 7.07 -3.87 2.77
N VAL A 107 7.08 -4.16 4.08
CA VAL A 107 5.89 -4.06 4.92
C VAL A 107 5.50 -2.60 5.17
N LEU A 108 6.43 -1.78 5.68
CA LEU A 108 6.13 -0.38 6.00
C LEU A 108 5.91 0.45 4.72
N GLY A 109 6.78 0.29 3.72
CA GLY A 109 6.65 0.99 2.45
C GLY A 109 5.34 0.64 1.74
N GLY A 110 5.02 -0.65 1.63
CA GLY A 110 3.78 -1.14 1.04
C GLY A 110 2.54 -0.66 1.79
N LEU A 111 2.54 -0.75 3.12
CA LEU A 111 1.41 -0.32 3.95
C LEU A 111 1.17 1.19 3.86
N MET A 112 2.22 2.00 3.92
CA MET A 112 2.12 3.46 3.81
C MET A 112 1.62 3.91 2.44
N VAL A 113 2.17 3.32 1.37
CA VAL A 113 1.71 3.64 0.02
C VAL A 113 0.27 3.19 -0.17
N ALA A 114 -0.09 1.98 0.29
CA ALA A 114 -1.46 1.48 0.21
C ALA A 114 -2.45 2.40 0.95
N ALA A 115 -2.16 2.80 2.18
CA ALA A 115 -3.02 3.68 2.96
C ALA A 115 -3.21 5.05 2.28
N ARG A 116 -2.12 5.66 1.81
CA ARG A 116 -2.15 6.97 1.16
C ARG A 116 -2.84 6.93 -0.20
N VAL A 117 -2.49 5.96 -1.03
CA VAL A 117 -3.03 5.83 -2.39
C VAL A 117 -4.49 5.43 -2.35
N ALA A 118 -4.87 4.47 -1.50
CA ALA A 118 -6.26 4.06 -1.38
C ALA A 118 -7.17 5.20 -0.91
N SER A 119 -6.75 5.97 0.11
CA SER A 119 -7.52 7.12 0.60
C SER A 119 -7.66 8.23 -0.47
N SER A 120 -6.57 8.52 -1.19
CA SER A 120 -6.58 9.51 -2.27
C SER A 120 -7.50 9.09 -3.42
N ILE A 121 -7.42 7.83 -3.86
CA ILE A 121 -8.28 7.29 -4.92
C ILE A 121 -9.74 7.27 -4.48
N ALA A 122 -10.03 6.86 -3.24
CA ALA A 122 -11.38 6.83 -2.71
C ALA A 122 -12.00 8.24 -2.67
N ALA A 123 -11.24 9.24 -2.21
CA ALA A 123 -11.68 10.63 -2.17
C ALA A 123 -11.94 11.17 -3.59
N GLU A 124 -11.05 10.90 -4.54
CA GLU A 124 -11.18 11.36 -5.92
C GLU A 124 -12.39 10.71 -6.62
N ILE A 125 -12.54 9.40 -6.53
CA ILE A 125 -13.70 8.69 -7.12
C ILE A 125 -14.99 9.11 -6.42
N GLY A 126 -14.97 9.30 -5.10
CA GLY A 126 -16.12 9.82 -4.35
C GLY A 126 -16.55 11.20 -4.84
N THR A 127 -15.62 12.12 -5.04
CA THR A 127 -15.89 13.45 -5.61
C THR A 127 -16.45 13.36 -7.03
N MET A 128 -15.84 12.53 -7.88
CA MET A 128 -16.32 12.32 -9.26
C MET A 128 -17.73 11.73 -9.31
N LYS A 129 -18.09 10.90 -8.33
CA LYS A 129 -19.45 10.34 -8.24
C LYS A 129 -20.48 11.39 -7.83
N VAL A 130 -20.17 12.22 -6.83
CA VAL A 130 -21.07 13.28 -6.35
C VAL A 130 -21.28 14.36 -7.41
N THR A 131 -20.25 14.63 -8.23
CA THR A 131 -20.32 15.62 -9.33
C THR A 131 -20.79 15.03 -10.66
N GLU A 132 -21.33 13.80 -10.67
CA GLU A 132 -21.86 13.10 -11.84
C GLU A 132 -20.87 12.91 -13.01
N GLN A 133 -19.57 13.10 -12.76
CA GLN A 133 -18.54 12.93 -13.80
C GLN A 133 -18.43 11.48 -14.28
N ILE A 134 -18.69 10.50 -13.41
CA ILE A 134 -18.71 9.08 -13.79
C ILE A 134 -19.87 8.79 -14.73
N ASP A 135 -21.03 9.39 -14.48
CA ASP A 135 -22.21 9.21 -15.31
C ASP A 135 -22.03 9.92 -16.67
N ALA A 136 -21.31 11.05 -16.69
CA ALA A 136 -20.91 11.70 -17.93
C ALA A 136 -19.96 10.83 -18.78
N LEU A 137 -19.02 10.08 -18.17
CA LEU A 137 -18.16 9.12 -18.88
C LEU A 137 -19.00 8.00 -19.54
N VAL A 138 -20.01 7.50 -18.84
CA VAL A 138 -20.92 6.48 -19.39
C VAL A 138 -21.71 7.01 -20.59
N THR A 139 -22.20 8.25 -20.53
CA THR A 139 -22.91 8.88 -21.66
C THR A 139 -22.01 9.06 -22.88
N LEU A 140 -20.71 9.26 -22.66
CA LEU A 140 -19.70 9.33 -23.73
C LEU A 140 -19.24 7.93 -24.22
N SER A 141 -19.96 6.87 -23.84
CA SER A 141 -19.63 5.48 -24.21
C SER A 141 -18.23 5.02 -23.75
N THR A 142 -17.70 5.65 -22.71
CA THR A 142 -16.42 5.29 -22.12
C THR A 142 -16.67 4.45 -20.87
N ASP A 143 -16.03 3.26 -20.78
CA ASP A 143 -16.11 2.42 -19.61
C ASP A 143 -15.35 3.04 -18.43
N PRO A 144 -16.05 3.46 -17.33
CA PRO A 144 -15.40 4.11 -16.19
C PRO A 144 -14.37 3.23 -15.50
N VAL A 145 -14.60 1.91 -15.45
CA VAL A 145 -13.63 0.97 -14.83
C VAL A 145 -12.33 0.98 -15.61
N LYS A 146 -12.43 0.94 -16.92
CA LYS A 146 -11.25 0.92 -17.80
C LYS A 146 -10.49 2.24 -17.77
N TYR A 147 -11.19 3.36 -17.74
CA TYR A 147 -10.57 4.68 -17.75
C TYR A 147 -10.00 5.09 -16.38
N LEU A 148 -10.72 4.79 -15.29
CA LEU A 148 -10.34 5.25 -13.95
C LEU A 148 -9.51 4.22 -13.17
N VAL A 149 -9.87 2.93 -13.24
CA VAL A 149 -9.28 1.90 -12.37
C VAL A 149 -8.01 1.32 -12.96
N VAL A 150 -8.04 0.93 -14.22
CA VAL A 150 -6.91 0.22 -14.86
C VAL A 150 -5.60 1.02 -14.82
N PRO A 151 -5.54 2.30 -15.21
CA PRO A 151 -4.29 3.07 -15.16
C PRO A 151 -3.76 3.24 -13.72
N ARG A 152 -4.65 3.35 -12.74
CA ARG A 152 -4.28 3.49 -11.32
C ARG A 152 -3.69 2.20 -10.76
N VAL A 153 -4.31 1.06 -11.05
CA VAL A 153 -3.80 -0.25 -10.61
C VAL A 153 -2.44 -0.55 -11.22
N LEU A 154 -2.29 -0.34 -12.54
CA LEU A 154 -1.01 -0.54 -13.20
C LEU A 154 0.07 0.40 -12.67
N ALA A 155 -0.24 1.68 -12.50
CA ALA A 155 0.70 2.65 -11.94
C ALA A 155 1.11 2.28 -10.50
N ALA A 156 0.17 1.85 -9.65
CA ALA A 156 0.47 1.40 -8.31
C ALA A 156 1.36 0.15 -8.30
N THR A 157 1.05 -0.84 -9.15
CA THR A 157 1.83 -2.09 -9.24
C THR A 157 3.29 -1.84 -9.64
N LEU A 158 3.56 -0.84 -10.48
CA LEU A 158 4.92 -0.47 -10.86
C LEU A 158 5.58 0.50 -9.89
N ALA A 159 4.84 1.44 -9.33
CA ALA A 159 5.39 2.45 -8.43
C ALA A 159 5.77 1.87 -7.05
N VAL A 160 4.97 0.93 -6.51
CA VAL A 160 5.20 0.41 -5.14
C VAL A 160 6.54 -0.29 -5.00
N PRO A 161 6.97 -1.23 -5.86
CA PRO A 161 8.28 -1.86 -5.74
C PRO A 161 9.43 -0.87 -5.82
N VAL A 162 9.32 0.14 -6.69
CA VAL A 162 10.33 1.19 -6.83
C VAL A 162 10.40 2.05 -5.56
N LEU A 163 9.25 2.43 -5.01
CA LEU A 163 9.18 3.20 -3.77
C LEU A 163 9.74 2.42 -2.57
N VAL A 164 9.50 1.10 -2.52
CA VAL A 164 10.07 0.23 -1.48
C VAL A 164 11.59 0.18 -1.63
N ALA A 165 12.11 -0.06 -2.83
CA ALA A 165 13.57 -0.09 -3.06
C ALA A 165 14.27 1.23 -2.69
N VAL A 166 13.66 2.36 -3.05
CA VAL A 166 14.15 3.69 -2.63
C VAL A 166 14.06 3.87 -1.12
N GLY A 167 12.95 3.43 -0.52
CA GLY A 167 12.75 3.43 0.94
C GLY A 167 13.82 2.61 1.66
N ASP A 168 14.14 1.42 1.18
CA ASP A 168 15.19 0.56 1.73
C ASP A 168 16.55 1.24 1.70
N ALA A 169 16.92 1.83 0.57
CA ALA A 169 18.18 2.58 0.44
C ALA A 169 18.25 3.75 1.42
N ILE A 170 17.16 4.52 1.55
CA ILE A 170 17.07 5.65 2.50
C ILE A 170 17.09 5.15 3.94
N GLY A 171 16.45 4.03 4.25
CA GLY A 171 16.42 3.43 5.59
C GLY A 171 17.80 2.90 6.02
N ILE A 172 18.51 2.22 5.12
CA ILE A 172 19.90 1.79 5.36
C ILE A 172 20.80 3.01 5.58
N PHE A 173 20.64 4.05 4.76
CA PHE A 173 21.36 5.31 4.94
C PHE A 173 21.05 5.96 6.30
N GLY A 174 19.80 5.96 6.74
CA GLY A 174 19.38 6.44 8.06
C GLY A 174 20.05 5.66 9.20
N GLY A 175 20.10 4.34 9.10
CA GLY A 175 20.81 3.48 10.04
C GLY A 175 22.32 3.74 10.08
N TRP A 176 22.94 3.91 8.92
CA TRP A 176 24.35 4.26 8.78
C TRP A 176 24.66 5.65 9.37
N LEU A 177 23.83 6.65 9.09
CA LEU A 177 23.98 8.00 9.62
C LEU A 177 23.97 8.02 11.15
N VAL A 178 23.03 7.31 11.77
CA VAL A 178 22.96 7.18 13.23
C VAL A 178 24.16 6.38 13.77
N GLY A 179 24.57 5.34 13.06
CA GLY A 179 25.73 4.53 13.39
C GLY A 179 27.02 5.36 13.53
N ILE A 180 27.28 6.24 12.59
CA ILE A 180 28.49 7.11 12.62
C ILE A 180 28.34 8.25 13.64
N THR A 181 27.18 8.90 13.71
CA THR A 181 27.02 10.11 14.51
C THR A 181 26.83 9.85 16.00
N ARG A 182 26.29 8.69 16.39
CA ARG A 182 25.91 8.37 17.76
C ARG A 182 26.61 7.14 18.33
N LEU A 183 27.02 6.22 17.48
CA LEU A 183 27.52 4.91 17.90
C LEU A 183 29.00 4.69 17.58
N GLU A 184 29.68 5.71 17.02
CA GLU A 184 31.12 5.70 16.69
C GLU A 184 31.56 4.45 15.89
N PHE A 185 30.71 3.98 14.96
CA PHE A 185 31.12 2.89 14.07
C PHE A 185 32.35 3.31 13.28
N ASN A 186 33.44 2.54 13.45
CA ASN A 186 34.65 2.75 12.71
C ASN A 186 34.35 2.53 11.22
N SER A 187 34.56 3.59 10.40
CA SER A 187 34.29 3.60 8.96
C SER A 187 35.25 2.74 8.18
#